data_234ce57de4e934ae1b7cc6cdc13a443f
#
_entry.id   234ce57de4e934ae1b7cc6cdc13a443f
#
_cell.length_a   1.000
_cell.length_b   1.000
_cell.length_c   1.000
_cell.angle_alpha   90.00
_cell.angle_beta   90.00
_cell.angle_gamma   90.00
#
_symmetry.space_group_name_H-M   'P 1'
#
loop_
_entity.id
_entity.type
_entity.pdbx_description
1 polymer ?
#
loop_
_entity_poly.entity_id
_entity_poly.type
_entity_poly.pdbx_seq_one_letter_code
_entity_poly.pdbx_strand_id
1 'polypeptide(L)'
;MTYRKSILGMAAGALAACLALPALAADGPGRGTSIDDWKGYTVLKGGKGYVQAPLGQLHYRDVGPRDKMPLVLLHQSPMSMIQWADVQNELASRGRRVITVDTPGNGLSDIPDHQPTIEEIADNLVALLDQLKLEKVMLGGHHTGAQIATAFASRHPERVEALILHGSAMFSDEDLARYQAAFGKATGTGRLPKADGSHFSGRRLFGTPGDTRQALLDANTWLTITAYLTGPDLGHYAAFRYHMKPDVLKVKAPTLLLSDTGDKVNAIDKEVAKLRPDFKYVEFSSGNFMEFMTQPKHWADIVDEWLNTTVKR
;
A
#
# COMPACT_ATOMS: atom_id res chain seq x y z
N MET A 1 52.20 7.59 -45.94
CA MET A 1 51.33 8.51 -46.69
C MET A 1 50.12 7.75 -47.18
N THR A 2 48.91 8.16 -46.95
CA THR A 2 47.60 7.60 -47.31
C THR A 2 46.84 6.88 -46.15
N TYR A 3 46.44 7.67 -45.16
CA TYR A 3 45.32 7.20 -44.28
C TYR A 3 44.65 8.46 -43.62
N ARG A 4 44.21 9.41 -44.44
CA ARG A 4 43.56 10.64 -43.93
C ARG A 4 42.40 11.16 -44.79
N LYS A 5 41.71 10.30 -45.56
CA LYS A 5 40.57 10.78 -46.39
C LYS A 5 39.25 10.02 -46.23
N SER A 6 39.10 9.17 -45.22
CA SER A 6 37.87 8.35 -45.10
C SER A 6 36.98 8.68 -43.89
N ILE A 7 37.31 9.69 -43.08
CA ILE A 7 36.50 9.99 -41.86
C ILE A 7 35.57 11.22 -42.05
N LEU A 8 35.71 12.02 -43.07
CA LEU A 8 34.85 13.18 -43.31
C LEU A 8 33.54 12.87 -44.08
N GLY A 9 33.37 11.68 -44.63
CA GLY A 9 32.20 11.32 -45.40
C GLY A 9 31.04 10.69 -44.60
N MET A 10 31.30 10.23 -43.40
CA MET A 10 30.27 9.57 -42.56
C MET A 10 29.59 10.48 -41.56
N ALA A 11 30.12 11.65 -41.27
CA ALA A 11 29.53 12.60 -40.31
C ALA A 11 28.40 13.46 -40.90
N ALA A 12 28.37 13.62 -42.24
CA ALA A 12 27.31 14.40 -42.89
C ALA A 12 26.02 13.65 -43.15
N GLY A 13 26.07 12.31 -43.24
CA GLY A 13 24.90 11.49 -43.46
C GLY A 13 24.04 11.24 -42.19
N ALA A 14 24.66 11.25 -41.00
CA ALA A 14 23.97 11.02 -39.76
C ALA A 14 23.20 12.26 -39.25
N LEU A 15 23.66 13.47 -39.64
CA LEU A 15 22.99 14.70 -39.20
C LEU A 15 21.75 15.02 -40.05
N ALA A 16 21.70 14.57 -41.30
CA ALA A 16 20.53 14.78 -42.18
C ALA A 16 19.36 13.83 -41.87
N ALA A 17 19.63 12.65 -41.25
CA ALA A 17 18.59 11.71 -40.87
C ALA A 17 17.85 12.12 -39.57
N CYS A 18 18.46 12.97 -38.73
CA CYS A 18 17.80 13.50 -37.54
C CYS A 18 16.87 14.68 -37.79
N LEU A 19 16.95 15.31 -38.98
CA LEU A 19 16.12 16.48 -39.30
C LEU A 19 14.89 16.16 -40.15
N ALA A 20 14.67 14.89 -40.50
CA ALA A 20 13.53 14.44 -41.29
C ALA A 20 12.64 13.44 -40.52
N LEU A 21 12.61 13.55 -39.18
CA LEU A 21 11.45 12.99 -38.47
C LEU A 21 10.27 13.87 -38.86
N PRO A 22 9.25 13.32 -39.54
CA PRO A 22 8.02 14.07 -39.70
C PRO A 22 7.65 14.55 -38.32
N ALA A 23 7.26 15.81 -38.21
CA ALA A 23 6.50 16.26 -37.06
C ALA A 23 5.39 15.23 -36.88
N LEU A 24 5.61 14.25 -36.02
CA LEU A 24 4.56 13.39 -35.53
C LEU A 24 3.65 14.30 -34.75
N ALA A 25 2.83 14.84 -35.58
CA ALA A 25 1.45 15.02 -35.40
C ALA A 25 1.02 15.78 -34.16
N ALA A 26 0.58 16.88 -34.45
CA ALA A 26 -0.48 17.57 -33.76
C ALA A 26 -1.77 16.75 -33.54
N ASP A 27 -1.88 15.49 -33.98
CA ASP A 27 -3.08 14.65 -33.89
C ASP A 27 -2.86 13.27 -33.26
N GLY A 28 -1.89 13.12 -32.37
CA GLY A 28 -1.99 12.08 -31.36
C GLY A 28 -3.26 12.33 -30.54
N PRO A 29 -3.90 11.30 -29.94
CA PRO A 29 -5.08 11.48 -29.10
C PRO A 29 -4.80 12.66 -28.20
N GLY A 30 -5.53 13.77 -28.44
CA GLY A 30 -5.13 15.10 -28.05
C GLY A 30 -4.67 15.06 -26.62
N ARG A 31 -3.61 15.76 -26.28
CA ARG A 31 -3.26 15.94 -24.87
C ARG A 31 -4.54 16.38 -24.23
N GLY A 32 -5.24 15.43 -23.59
CA GLY A 32 -6.55 15.67 -23.05
C GLY A 32 -6.49 16.98 -22.29
N THR A 33 -7.34 17.90 -22.65
CA THR A 33 -7.41 19.21 -22.00
C THR A 33 -7.87 19.04 -20.56
N SER A 34 -8.40 17.86 -20.21
CA SER A 34 -8.83 17.48 -18.87
C SER A 34 -8.29 16.09 -18.49
N ILE A 35 -7.89 15.95 -17.23
CA ILE A 35 -7.55 14.65 -16.62
C ILE A 35 -8.76 13.72 -16.53
N ASP A 36 -9.97 14.26 -16.70
CA ASP A 36 -11.22 13.50 -16.72
C ASP A 36 -11.32 12.55 -17.90
N ASP A 37 -10.50 12.78 -18.95
CA ASP A 37 -10.36 11.86 -20.08
C ASP A 37 -9.55 10.60 -19.74
N TRP A 38 -8.87 10.58 -18.59
CA TRP A 38 -8.03 9.46 -18.12
C TRP A 38 -8.86 8.44 -17.35
N LYS A 39 -9.81 7.82 -18.04
CA LYS A 39 -10.65 6.78 -17.43
C LYS A 39 -9.79 5.60 -16.97
N GLY A 40 -9.99 5.20 -15.72
CA GLY A 40 -9.32 4.05 -15.13
C GLY A 40 -7.99 4.35 -14.39
N TYR A 41 -7.58 5.62 -14.34
CA TYR A 41 -6.39 6.01 -13.57
C TYR A 41 -6.79 6.81 -12.33
N THR A 42 -6.19 6.44 -11.19
CA THR A 42 -6.31 7.22 -9.97
C THR A 42 -5.27 8.32 -9.97
N VAL A 43 -5.73 9.56 -9.95
CA VAL A 43 -4.84 10.72 -9.93
C VAL A 43 -4.52 11.11 -8.50
N LEU A 44 -3.25 11.01 -8.14
CA LEU A 44 -2.74 11.45 -6.85
C LEU A 44 -2.22 12.88 -6.95
N LYS A 45 -3.02 13.86 -6.49
CA LYS A 45 -2.63 15.28 -6.46
C LYS A 45 -2.25 15.73 -5.06
N GLY A 46 -1.03 16.28 -4.90
CA GLY A 46 -0.58 16.94 -3.67
C GLY A 46 -0.44 16.04 -2.45
N GLY A 47 -0.22 16.67 -1.32
CA GLY A 47 -0.18 16.02 -0.01
C GLY A 47 1.05 15.18 0.32
N LYS A 48 1.99 14.99 -0.61
CA LYS A 48 3.20 14.20 -0.41
C LYS A 48 4.16 14.89 0.55
N GLY A 49 4.79 14.09 1.39
CA GLY A 49 5.82 14.55 2.32
C GLY A 49 6.66 13.40 2.85
N TYR A 50 7.71 13.77 3.56
CA TYR A 50 8.61 12.85 4.24
C TYR A 50 8.76 13.27 5.70
N VAL A 51 8.90 12.29 6.59
CA VAL A 51 9.30 12.51 7.97
C VAL A 51 10.51 11.65 8.28
N GLN A 52 11.41 12.16 9.11
CA GLN A 52 12.52 11.37 9.60
C GLN A 52 12.05 10.47 10.74
N ALA A 53 12.32 9.19 10.65
CA ALA A 53 11.93 8.19 11.64
C ALA A 53 13.10 7.25 11.97
N PRO A 54 13.03 6.44 13.04
CA PRO A 54 14.13 5.56 13.44
C PRO A 54 14.60 4.58 12.35
N LEU A 55 13.68 4.08 11.52
CA LEU A 55 13.98 3.15 10.42
C LEU A 55 14.25 3.84 9.07
N GLY A 56 14.58 5.14 9.07
CA GLY A 56 14.80 5.95 7.87
C GLY A 56 13.65 6.90 7.58
N GLN A 57 13.67 7.59 6.44
CA GLN A 57 12.61 8.49 6.04
C GLN A 57 11.34 7.71 5.67
N LEU A 58 10.21 8.14 6.22
CA LEU A 58 8.89 7.65 5.82
C LEU A 58 8.26 8.60 4.82
N HIS A 59 7.88 8.08 3.67
CA HIS A 59 7.04 8.77 2.70
C HIS A 59 5.56 8.64 3.08
N TYR A 60 4.84 9.75 2.99
CA TYR A 60 3.39 9.77 3.23
C TYR A 60 2.67 10.68 2.23
N ARG A 61 1.37 10.49 2.13
CA ARG A 61 0.46 11.43 1.46
C ARG A 61 -0.68 11.78 2.40
N ASP A 62 -0.88 13.09 2.65
CA ASP A 62 -1.88 13.63 3.55
C ASP A 62 -2.85 14.53 2.78
N VAL A 63 -4.10 14.17 2.70
CA VAL A 63 -5.15 14.87 1.96
C VAL A 63 -6.39 15.11 2.82
N GLY A 64 -7.19 16.09 2.42
CA GLY A 64 -8.38 16.51 3.15
C GLY A 64 -8.10 17.66 4.12
N PRO A 65 -9.13 18.07 4.92
CA PRO A 65 -9.05 19.21 5.82
C PRO A 65 -8.04 19.00 6.96
N ARG A 66 -7.11 19.92 7.12
CA ARG A 66 -6.00 19.82 8.09
C ARG A 66 -6.41 19.96 9.55
N ASP A 67 -7.56 20.55 9.80
CA ASP A 67 -8.16 20.72 11.12
C ASP A 67 -8.90 19.48 11.64
N LYS A 68 -9.03 18.44 10.81
CA LYS A 68 -9.68 17.18 11.19
C LYS A 68 -8.67 16.14 11.66
N MET A 69 -9.09 15.31 12.62
CA MET A 69 -8.34 14.12 13.04
C MET A 69 -8.19 13.20 11.82
N PRO A 70 -6.98 12.79 11.45
CA PRO A 70 -6.78 11.96 10.27
C PRO A 70 -7.10 10.49 10.51
N LEU A 71 -7.52 9.81 9.44
CA LEU A 71 -7.41 8.38 9.29
C LEU A 71 -6.06 8.06 8.64
N VAL A 72 -5.19 7.38 9.36
CA VAL A 72 -3.90 6.89 8.85
C VAL A 72 -4.09 5.47 8.33
N LEU A 73 -3.69 5.19 7.08
CA LEU A 73 -3.87 3.89 6.43
C LEU A 73 -2.52 3.26 6.05
N LEU A 74 -2.33 2.02 6.46
CA LEU A 74 -1.13 1.21 6.27
C LEU A 74 -1.40 0.08 5.27
N HIS A 75 -0.53 -0.02 4.26
CA HIS A 75 -0.65 -1.02 3.21
C HIS A 75 -0.14 -2.40 3.64
N GLN A 76 -0.52 -3.43 2.87
CA GLN A 76 0.04 -4.76 3.00
C GLN A 76 1.43 -4.86 2.34
N SER A 77 2.20 -5.87 2.70
CA SER A 77 3.41 -6.25 1.98
C SER A 77 3.09 -7.17 0.79
N PRO A 78 3.81 -7.02 -0.32
CA PRO A 78 4.90 -6.09 -0.64
C PRO A 78 4.42 -4.83 -1.38
N MET A 79 3.25 -4.31 -1.07
CA MET A 79 2.68 -3.14 -1.73
C MET A 79 3.25 -1.82 -1.19
N SER A 80 2.59 -0.72 -1.54
CA SER A 80 2.87 0.62 -1.05
C SER A 80 1.57 1.37 -0.77
N MET A 81 1.64 2.60 -0.32
CA MET A 81 0.46 3.44 -0.07
C MET A 81 -0.47 3.58 -1.28
N ILE A 82 0.01 3.28 -2.49
CA ILE A 82 -0.80 3.35 -3.72
C ILE A 82 -2.03 2.43 -3.66
N GLN A 83 -1.96 1.37 -2.87
CA GLN A 83 -3.08 0.46 -2.64
C GLN A 83 -4.33 1.19 -2.10
N TRP A 84 -4.13 2.28 -1.36
CA TRP A 84 -5.19 3.08 -0.75
C TRP A 84 -5.62 4.29 -1.58
N ALA A 85 -5.06 4.47 -2.78
CA ALA A 85 -5.21 5.70 -3.57
C ALA A 85 -6.67 6.09 -3.83
N ASP A 86 -7.49 5.13 -4.26
CA ASP A 86 -8.91 5.37 -4.56
C ASP A 86 -9.71 5.67 -3.29
N VAL A 87 -9.52 4.88 -2.24
CA VAL A 87 -10.16 5.08 -0.93
C VAL A 87 -9.76 6.41 -0.31
N GLN A 88 -8.48 6.78 -0.39
CA GLN A 88 -7.99 8.04 0.14
C GLN A 88 -8.67 9.23 -0.55
N ASN A 89 -8.78 9.20 -1.88
CA ASN A 89 -9.45 10.25 -2.63
C ASN A 89 -10.96 10.26 -2.35
N GLU A 90 -11.60 9.11 -2.25
CA GLU A 90 -13.03 8.98 -1.95
C GLU A 90 -13.35 9.55 -0.56
N LEU A 91 -12.63 9.16 0.49
CA LEU A 91 -12.84 9.68 1.84
C LEU A 91 -12.51 11.17 1.95
N ALA A 92 -11.47 11.64 1.25
CA ALA A 92 -11.12 13.05 1.23
C ALA A 92 -12.21 13.90 0.57
N SER A 93 -12.86 13.41 -0.49
CA SER A 93 -13.99 14.06 -1.15
C SER A 93 -15.21 14.24 -0.23
N ARG A 94 -15.31 13.39 0.81
CA ARG A 94 -16.34 13.47 1.88
C ARG A 94 -15.94 14.37 3.05
N GLY A 95 -14.80 15.08 2.95
CA GLY A 95 -14.31 15.98 3.98
C GLY A 95 -13.55 15.29 5.12
N ARG A 96 -13.09 14.05 4.93
CA ARG A 96 -12.16 13.41 5.88
C ARG A 96 -10.71 13.76 5.55
N ARG A 97 -9.90 13.90 6.59
CA ARG A 97 -8.44 13.91 6.45
C ARG A 97 -7.94 12.49 6.44
N VAL A 98 -7.18 12.12 5.41
CA VAL A 98 -6.64 10.77 5.25
C VAL A 98 -5.15 10.84 4.94
N ILE A 99 -4.36 10.10 5.72
CA ILE A 99 -2.92 9.96 5.54
C ILE A 99 -2.64 8.52 5.14
N THR A 100 -1.99 8.33 4.01
CA THR A 100 -1.46 7.02 3.61
C THR A 100 0.05 7.03 3.73
N VAL A 101 0.64 5.91 4.16
CA VAL A 101 2.07 5.82 4.49
C VAL A 101 2.69 4.66 3.74
N ASP A 102 3.85 4.88 3.15
CA ASP A 102 4.73 3.79 2.74
C ASP A 102 5.49 3.29 3.97
N THR A 103 5.28 2.03 4.33
CA THR A 103 6.01 1.42 5.46
C THR A 103 7.49 1.23 5.12
N PRO A 104 8.39 1.15 6.09
CA PRO A 104 9.83 1.02 5.85
C PRO A 104 10.17 -0.05 4.82
N GLY A 105 11.03 0.28 3.86
CA GLY A 105 11.41 -0.61 2.76
C GLY A 105 10.39 -0.76 1.64
N ASN A 106 9.30 0.00 1.66
CA ASN A 106 8.26 -0.01 0.62
C ASN A 106 8.04 1.39 0.06
N GLY A 107 7.49 1.44 -1.14
CA GLY A 107 7.15 2.68 -1.80
C GLY A 107 8.35 3.62 -1.94
N LEU A 108 8.23 4.84 -1.46
CA LEU A 108 9.27 5.85 -1.45
C LEU A 108 9.90 6.05 -0.06
N SER A 109 9.60 5.17 0.90
CA SER A 109 10.27 5.15 2.20
C SER A 109 11.64 4.49 2.12
N ASP A 110 12.56 4.90 3.00
CA ASP A 110 13.90 4.31 3.06
C ASP A 110 13.86 2.83 3.39
N ILE A 111 14.88 2.12 2.93
CA ILE A 111 15.12 0.72 3.30
C ILE A 111 15.92 0.73 4.62
N PRO A 112 15.42 0.13 5.71
CA PRO A 112 16.17 -0.02 6.95
C PRO A 112 17.50 -0.77 6.76
N ASP A 113 18.45 -0.51 7.62
CA ASP A 113 19.76 -1.18 7.64
C ASP A 113 19.73 -2.60 8.25
N HIS A 114 18.59 -2.99 8.80
CA HIS A 114 18.30 -4.33 9.33
C HIS A 114 16.88 -4.77 8.96
N GLN A 115 16.55 -6.02 9.27
CA GLN A 115 15.20 -6.57 9.11
C GLN A 115 14.36 -6.22 10.34
N PRO A 116 13.44 -5.23 10.24
CA PRO A 116 12.66 -4.81 11.39
C PRO A 116 11.60 -5.83 11.77
N THR A 117 11.17 -5.79 13.02
CA THR A 117 9.97 -6.48 13.51
C THR A 117 8.71 -5.64 13.24
N ILE A 118 7.52 -6.24 13.41
CA ILE A 118 6.25 -5.49 13.32
C ILE A 118 6.19 -4.39 14.38
N GLU A 119 6.71 -4.67 15.57
CA GLU A 119 6.75 -3.72 16.69
C GLU A 119 7.64 -2.52 16.39
N GLU A 120 8.81 -2.71 15.78
CA GLU A 120 9.70 -1.62 15.36
C GLU A 120 9.05 -0.78 14.26
N ILE A 121 8.38 -1.42 13.29
CA ILE A 121 7.64 -0.70 12.24
C ILE A 121 6.46 0.08 12.86
N ALA A 122 5.79 -0.48 13.85
CA ALA A 122 4.72 0.21 14.55
C ALA A 122 5.25 1.42 15.33
N ASP A 123 6.31 1.25 16.13
CA ASP A 123 6.92 2.35 16.88
C ASP A 123 7.46 3.46 15.96
N ASN A 124 7.85 3.12 14.73
CA ASN A 124 8.29 4.08 13.72
C ASN A 124 7.21 5.10 13.34
N LEU A 125 5.90 4.75 13.49
CA LEU A 125 4.78 5.66 13.26
C LEU A 125 4.70 6.80 14.29
N VAL A 126 5.28 6.63 15.49
CA VAL A 126 5.33 7.71 16.51
C VAL A 126 6.00 8.95 15.91
N ALA A 127 7.12 8.76 15.20
CA ALA A 127 7.81 9.87 14.55
C ALA A 127 6.96 10.58 13.49
N LEU A 128 6.13 9.84 12.73
CA LEU A 128 5.18 10.42 11.79
C LEU A 128 4.16 11.30 12.51
N LEU A 129 3.53 10.77 13.57
CA LEU A 129 2.51 11.47 14.32
C LEU A 129 3.08 12.75 14.96
N ASP A 130 4.24 12.65 15.59
CA ASP A 130 4.87 13.77 16.31
C ASP A 130 5.31 14.88 15.36
N GLN A 131 5.95 14.57 14.24
CA GLN A 131 6.37 15.58 13.25
C GLN A 131 5.17 16.23 12.56
N LEU A 132 4.05 15.52 12.37
CA LEU A 132 2.81 16.08 11.85
C LEU A 132 1.95 16.73 12.95
N LYS A 133 2.42 16.75 14.21
CA LYS A 133 1.73 17.33 15.38
C LYS A 133 0.34 16.70 15.60
N LEU A 134 0.27 15.39 15.46
CA LEU A 134 -0.95 14.61 15.64
C LEU A 134 -0.90 13.93 17.01
N GLU A 135 -1.70 14.39 17.94
CA GLU A 135 -1.78 13.76 19.27
C GLU A 135 -2.44 12.37 19.18
N LYS A 136 -3.50 12.28 18.38
CA LYS A 136 -4.30 11.08 18.23
C LYS A 136 -4.79 10.92 16.78
N VAL A 137 -4.97 9.68 16.34
CA VAL A 137 -5.43 9.36 14.98
C VAL A 137 -6.45 8.22 15.00
N MET A 138 -7.26 8.14 13.97
CA MET A 138 -7.88 6.89 13.55
C MET A 138 -6.84 6.12 12.75
N LEU A 139 -6.66 4.83 13.01
CA LEU A 139 -5.62 4.01 12.38
C LEU A 139 -6.25 2.83 11.66
N GLY A 140 -5.83 2.57 10.44
CA GLY A 140 -6.30 1.42 9.67
C GLY A 140 -5.16 0.72 8.93
N GLY A 141 -5.36 -0.56 8.62
CA GLY A 141 -4.39 -1.33 7.86
C GLY A 141 -4.98 -2.57 7.23
N HIS A 142 -4.27 -3.06 6.21
CA HIS A 142 -4.60 -4.29 5.50
C HIS A 142 -3.45 -5.30 5.63
N HIS A 143 -3.76 -6.54 6.00
CA HIS A 143 -2.79 -7.63 6.20
C HIS A 143 -1.61 -7.21 7.08
N THR A 144 -0.39 -7.10 6.53
CA THR A 144 0.79 -6.60 7.27
C THR A 144 0.51 -5.23 7.89
N GLY A 145 -0.20 -4.34 7.17
CA GLY A 145 -0.63 -3.06 7.73
C GLY A 145 -1.59 -3.20 8.91
N ALA A 146 -2.47 -4.23 8.91
CA ALA A 146 -3.35 -4.53 10.04
C ALA A 146 -2.55 -5.06 11.25
N GLN A 147 -1.50 -5.86 11.02
CA GLN A 147 -0.59 -6.29 12.08
C GLN A 147 0.15 -5.09 12.71
N ILE A 148 0.70 -4.19 11.87
CA ILE A 148 1.37 -2.97 12.32
C ILE A 148 0.39 -2.07 13.10
N ALA A 149 -0.83 -1.88 12.60
CA ALA A 149 -1.84 -1.08 13.26
C ALA A 149 -2.25 -1.68 14.62
N THR A 150 -2.35 -3.00 14.73
CA THR A 150 -2.65 -3.70 15.98
C THR A 150 -1.51 -3.55 16.98
N ALA A 151 -0.26 -3.75 16.55
CA ALA A 151 0.92 -3.55 17.40
C ALA A 151 0.96 -2.10 17.92
N PHE A 152 0.74 -1.12 17.04
CA PHE A 152 0.70 0.29 17.43
C PHE A 152 -0.41 0.57 18.45
N ALA A 153 -1.64 0.11 18.20
CA ALA A 153 -2.78 0.33 19.09
C ALA A 153 -2.62 -0.37 20.46
N SER A 154 -1.89 -1.49 20.51
CA SER A 154 -1.56 -2.18 21.74
C SER A 154 -0.49 -1.45 22.55
N ARG A 155 0.52 -0.88 21.89
CA ARG A 155 1.71 -0.26 22.50
C ARG A 155 1.51 1.22 22.82
N HIS A 156 0.69 1.91 22.01
CA HIS A 156 0.40 3.36 22.09
C HIS A 156 -1.12 3.61 22.11
N PRO A 157 -1.88 3.00 23.06
CA PRO A 157 -3.34 3.08 23.07
C PRO A 157 -3.86 4.53 23.21
N GLU A 158 -3.10 5.42 23.80
CA GLU A 158 -3.44 6.84 23.93
C GLU A 158 -3.39 7.60 22.60
N ARG A 159 -2.69 7.06 21.59
CA ARG A 159 -2.52 7.66 20.27
C ARG A 159 -3.58 7.21 19.27
N VAL A 160 -4.45 6.24 19.63
CA VAL A 160 -5.44 5.64 18.72
C VAL A 160 -6.86 5.92 19.20
N GLU A 161 -7.65 6.65 18.41
CA GLU A 161 -9.05 6.94 18.67
C GLU A 161 -9.96 5.80 18.19
N ALA A 162 -9.68 5.24 17.03
CA ALA A 162 -10.42 4.12 16.45
C ALA A 162 -9.47 3.29 15.59
N LEU A 163 -9.74 1.98 15.49
CA LEU A 163 -8.91 1.03 14.74
C LEU A 163 -9.74 0.36 13.63
N ILE A 164 -9.17 0.24 12.43
CA ILE A 164 -9.77 -0.46 11.30
C ILE A 164 -8.81 -1.55 10.84
N LEU A 165 -9.20 -2.79 10.99
CA LEU A 165 -8.43 -3.95 10.56
C LEU A 165 -9.13 -4.58 9.35
N HIS A 166 -8.46 -4.65 8.22
CA HIS A 166 -8.95 -5.33 7.04
C HIS A 166 -8.04 -6.51 6.72
N GLY A 167 -8.56 -7.73 6.84
CA GLY A 167 -7.74 -8.94 6.75
C GLY A 167 -6.66 -8.96 7.84
N SER A 168 -7.04 -9.21 9.09
CA SER A 168 -6.20 -9.02 10.27
C SER A 168 -4.91 -9.82 10.28
N ALA A 169 -4.86 -10.95 9.53
CA ALA A 169 -3.68 -11.82 9.42
C ALA A 169 -3.09 -12.28 10.78
N MET A 170 -3.98 -12.56 11.76
CA MET A 170 -3.60 -13.13 13.06
C MET A 170 -3.27 -14.62 12.91
N PHE A 171 -2.11 -14.91 12.37
CA PHE A 171 -1.65 -16.28 12.10
C PHE A 171 -1.47 -17.09 13.39
N SER A 172 -1.80 -18.39 13.32
CA SER A 172 -1.46 -19.37 14.36
C SER A 172 0.06 -19.64 14.36
N ASP A 173 0.56 -20.22 15.45
CA ASP A 173 1.98 -20.62 15.53
C ASP A 173 2.35 -21.63 14.44
N GLU A 174 1.41 -22.52 14.06
CA GLU A 174 1.58 -23.46 12.94
C GLU A 174 1.70 -22.72 11.60
N ASP A 175 0.83 -21.73 11.35
CA ASP A 175 0.90 -20.91 10.14
C ASP A 175 2.21 -20.12 10.09
N LEU A 176 2.62 -19.52 11.20
CA LEU A 176 3.89 -18.78 11.29
C LEU A 176 5.07 -19.70 10.98
N ALA A 177 5.13 -20.89 11.57
CA ALA A 177 6.17 -21.87 11.29
C ALA A 177 6.20 -22.28 9.80
N ARG A 178 5.03 -22.52 9.21
CA ARG A 178 4.89 -22.84 7.78
C ARG A 178 5.37 -21.70 6.88
N TYR A 179 4.96 -20.46 7.18
CA TYR A 179 5.38 -19.30 6.40
C TYR A 179 6.88 -19.02 6.58
N GLN A 180 7.41 -19.12 7.78
CA GLN A 180 8.86 -18.99 8.03
C GLN A 180 9.67 -20.04 7.26
N ALA A 181 9.21 -21.28 7.20
CA ALA A 181 9.85 -22.32 6.41
C ALA A 181 9.83 -22.02 4.90
N ALA A 182 8.70 -21.47 4.40
CA ALA A 182 8.52 -21.15 2.99
C ALA A 182 9.26 -19.86 2.57
N PHE A 183 9.28 -18.85 3.43
CA PHE A 183 9.78 -17.50 3.12
C PHE A 183 11.09 -17.16 3.83
N GLY A 184 11.47 -17.87 4.89
CA GLY A 184 12.67 -17.60 5.68
C GLY A 184 14.00 -17.73 4.94
N LYS A 185 14.01 -18.47 3.81
CA LYS A 185 15.15 -18.59 2.88
C LYS A 185 15.06 -17.62 1.70
N ALA A 186 13.90 -16.98 1.51
CA ALA A 186 13.61 -16.10 0.37
C ALA A 186 13.85 -14.62 0.71
N THR A 187 14.52 -14.33 1.81
CA THR A 187 14.86 -12.97 2.20
C THR A 187 15.74 -12.33 1.12
N GLY A 188 15.12 -11.54 0.29
CA GLY A 188 15.78 -10.65 -0.66
C GLY A 188 16.20 -11.27 -2.01
N THR A 189 16.17 -12.60 -2.21
CA THR A 189 16.70 -13.19 -3.45
C THR A 189 15.67 -13.90 -4.32
N GLY A 190 14.51 -14.26 -3.78
CA GLY A 190 13.52 -15.08 -4.50
C GLY A 190 12.72 -14.35 -5.57
N ARG A 191 12.80 -13.02 -5.62
CA ARG A 191 12.01 -12.18 -6.52
C ARG A 191 12.83 -11.13 -7.24
N LEU A 192 14.13 -11.33 -7.37
CA LEU A 192 14.98 -10.40 -8.14
C LEU A 192 14.46 -10.28 -9.56
N PRO A 193 14.51 -9.07 -10.13
CA PRO A 193 14.20 -8.87 -11.54
C PRO A 193 15.05 -9.79 -12.41
N LYS A 194 14.39 -10.48 -13.34
CA LYS A 194 15.11 -11.32 -14.31
C LYS A 194 15.56 -10.47 -15.49
N ALA A 195 16.75 -10.71 -15.98
CA ALA A 195 17.32 -9.94 -17.09
C ALA A 195 16.47 -10.00 -18.38
N ASP A 196 15.70 -11.07 -18.56
CA ASP A 196 14.78 -11.28 -19.69
C ASP A 196 13.41 -10.61 -19.52
N GLY A 197 13.17 -9.94 -18.40
CA GLY A 197 11.89 -9.30 -18.10
C GLY A 197 10.74 -10.27 -17.80
N SER A 198 10.99 -11.59 -17.74
CA SER A 198 9.92 -12.58 -17.53
C SER A 198 9.23 -12.50 -16.18
N HIS A 199 9.81 -11.76 -15.21
CA HIS A 199 9.17 -11.46 -13.93
C HIS A 199 7.93 -10.55 -14.09
N PHE A 200 7.80 -9.81 -15.22
CA PHE A 200 6.61 -9.02 -15.54
C PHE A 200 5.53 -9.86 -16.24
N SER A 201 5.86 -11.05 -16.72
CA SER A 201 4.92 -11.83 -17.50
C SER A 201 4.09 -12.79 -16.64
N GLY A 202 2.77 -12.72 -16.79
CA GLY A 202 1.92 -13.89 -16.62
C GLY A 202 1.36 -14.19 -15.24
N ARG A 203 1.45 -13.32 -14.24
CA ARG A 203 0.69 -13.53 -13.00
C ARG A 203 -0.36 -12.44 -12.81
N ARG A 204 -1.62 -12.84 -12.91
CA ARG A 204 -2.72 -12.04 -12.37
C ARG A 204 -2.63 -12.13 -10.85
N LEU A 205 -2.50 -11.00 -10.19
CA LEU A 205 -2.55 -10.95 -8.74
C LEU A 205 -4.00 -10.96 -8.25
N PHE A 206 -4.91 -10.36 -9.02
CA PHE A 206 -6.29 -10.13 -8.61
C PHE A 206 -7.25 -10.22 -9.81
N GLY A 207 -8.50 -10.61 -9.55
CA GLY A 207 -9.66 -10.38 -10.41
C GLY A 207 -10.00 -11.44 -11.46
N THR A 208 -11.17 -11.25 -12.04
CA THR A 208 -11.77 -12.09 -13.06
C THR A 208 -11.20 -11.75 -14.45
N PRO A 209 -10.97 -12.73 -15.33
CA PRO A 209 -10.59 -12.47 -16.71
C PRO A 209 -11.58 -11.56 -17.41
N GLY A 210 -11.13 -10.44 -17.99
CA GLY A 210 -11.94 -9.53 -18.80
C GLY A 210 -12.29 -8.20 -18.13
N ASP A 211 -12.02 -8.02 -16.83
CA ASP A 211 -12.20 -6.73 -16.17
C ASP A 211 -10.99 -5.81 -16.46
N THR A 212 -11.23 -4.77 -17.26
CA THR A 212 -10.16 -3.81 -17.63
C THR A 212 -9.65 -3.03 -16.43
N ARG A 213 -10.53 -2.66 -15.49
CA ARG A 213 -10.12 -1.96 -14.24
C ARG A 213 -9.23 -2.87 -13.41
N GLN A 214 -9.61 -4.13 -13.25
CA GLN A 214 -8.82 -5.11 -12.53
C GLN A 214 -7.45 -5.34 -13.19
N ALA A 215 -7.40 -5.43 -14.51
CA ALA A 215 -6.14 -5.58 -15.25
C ALA A 215 -5.20 -4.38 -15.02
N LEU A 216 -5.74 -3.15 -14.95
CA LEU A 216 -4.98 -1.95 -14.64
C LEU A 216 -4.47 -1.96 -13.20
N LEU A 217 -5.31 -2.37 -12.23
CA LEU A 217 -4.90 -2.50 -10.83
C LEU A 217 -3.81 -3.55 -10.67
N ASP A 218 -3.93 -4.68 -11.37
CA ASP A 218 -2.91 -5.73 -11.38
C ASP A 218 -1.59 -5.23 -11.97
N ALA A 219 -1.64 -4.51 -13.09
CA ALA A 219 -0.46 -3.93 -13.72
C ALA A 219 0.22 -2.90 -12.82
N ASN A 220 -0.54 -1.98 -12.22
CA ASN A 220 -0.01 -0.98 -11.29
C ASN A 220 0.57 -1.63 -10.03
N THR A 221 -0.09 -2.66 -9.50
CA THR A 221 0.40 -3.43 -8.34
C THR A 221 1.70 -4.13 -8.69
N TRP A 222 1.78 -4.78 -9.85
CA TRP A 222 3.01 -5.41 -10.33
C TRP A 222 4.13 -4.41 -10.55
N LEU A 223 3.87 -3.28 -11.17
CA LEU A 223 4.88 -2.22 -11.36
C LEU A 223 5.38 -1.70 -10.02
N THR A 224 4.48 -1.50 -9.06
CA THR A 224 4.84 -1.08 -7.70
C THR A 224 5.70 -2.14 -7.01
N ILE A 225 5.26 -3.40 -7.01
CA ILE A 225 6.01 -4.51 -6.42
C ILE A 225 7.39 -4.64 -7.07
N THR A 226 7.47 -4.62 -8.39
CA THR A 226 8.73 -4.85 -9.11
C THR A 226 9.70 -3.67 -9.01
N ALA A 227 9.22 -2.45 -8.91
CA ALA A 227 10.07 -1.27 -8.70
C ALA A 227 10.85 -1.36 -7.38
N TYR A 228 10.31 -2.03 -6.38
CA TYR A 228 10.89 -2.15 -5.03
C TYR A 228 11.48 -3.54 -4.72
N LEU A 229 11.42 -4.49 -5.64
CA LEU A 229 11.99 -5.84 -5.44
C LEU A 229 13.52 -5.89 -5.53
N THR A 230 14.20 -4.77 -5.56
CA THR A 230 15.67 -4.73 -5.46
C THR A 230 16.18 -4.93 -4.04
N GLY A 231 15.28 -4.91 -3.07
CA GLY A 231 15.57 -5.10 -1.66
C GLY A 231 14.92 -6.36 -1.07
N PRO A 232 15.18 -6.67 0.21
CA PRO A 232 14.52 -7.75 0.93
C PRO A 232 13.04 -7.45 1.12
N ASP A 233 12.20 -8.49 1.11
CA ASP A 233 10.78 -8.40 1.47
C ASP A 233 10.64 -8.29 2.99
N LEU A 234 10.93 -7.10 3.51
CA LEU A 234 11.00 -6.83 4.95
C LEU A 234 9.65 -7.02 5.64
N GLY A 235 8.57 -6.63 4.94
CA GLY A 235 7.23 -6.68 5.51
C GLY A 235 6.73 -8.12 5.74
N HIS A 236 6.87 -9.01 4.78
CA HIS A 236 6.52 -10.42 4.99
C HIS A 236 7.47 -11.09 5.98
N TYR A 237 8.75 -10.72 5.99
CA TYR A 237 9.68 -11.22 7.00
C TYR A 237 9.20 -10.89 8.41
N ALA A 238 8.81 -9.64 8.65
CA ALA A 238 8.26 -9.19 9.93
C ALA A 238 6.92 -9.86 10.24
N ALA A 239 5.98 -9.84 9.26
CA ALA A 239 4.62 -10.35 9.40
C ALA A 239 4.57 -11.84 9.83
N PHE A 240 5.45 -12.67 9.26
CA PHE A 240 5.50 -14.10 9.56
C PHE A 240 6.29 -14.46 10.84
N ARG A 241 6.71 -13.45 11.60
CA ARG A 241 7.35 -13.62 12.92
C ARG A 241 6.59 -12.94 14.04
N TYR A 242 5.49 -12.26 13.69
CA TYR A 242 4.70 -11.52 14.64
C TYR A 242 3.57 -12.35 15.23
N HIS A 243 3.61 -12.56 16.55
CA HIS A 243 2.56 -13.22 17.31
C HIS A 243 1.48 -12.20 17.69
N MET A 244 0.55 -11.94 16.79
CA MET A 244 -0.44 -10.85 16.87
C MET A 244 -1.47 -11.01 18.00
N LYS A 245 -1.82 -12.25 18.38
CA LYS A 245 -2.91 -12.54 19.30
C LYS A 245 -2.80 -11.82 20.67
N PRO A 246 -1.63 -11.77 21.33
CA PRO A 246 -1.50 -11.03 22.59
C PRO A 246 -1.83 -9.53 22.45
N ASP A 247 -1.50 -8.92 21.32
CA ASP A 247 -1.76 -7.51 21.09
C ASP A 247 -3.20 -7.24 20.69
N VAL A 248 -3.85 -8.13 19.91
CA VAL A 248 -5.29 -8.08 19.66
C VAL A 248 -6.07 -8.03 20.99
N LEU A 249 -5.67 -8.82 21.98
CA LEU A 249 -6.32 -8.85 23.30
C LEU A 249 -6.12 -7.55 24.11
N LYS A 250 -5.07 -6.78 23.85
CA LYS A 250 -4.77 -5.51 24.55
C LYS A 250 -5.39 -4.29 23.89
N VAL A 251 -5.84 -4.38 22.63
CA VAL A 251 -6.47 -3.26 21.93
C VAL A 251 -7.63 -2.71 22.74
N LYS A 252 -7.61 -1.40 23.00
CA LYS A 252 -8.65 -0.67 23.76
C LYS A 252 -9.55 0.20 22.87
N ALA A 253 -9.03 0.61 21.72
CA ALA A 253 -9.76 1.45 20.80
C ALA A 253 -10.97 0.70 20.21
N PRO A 254 -12.11 1.38 20.00
CA PRO A 254 -13.20 0.82 19.19
C PRO A 254 -12.63 0.31 17.86
N THR A 255 -13.00 -0.91 17.47
CA THR A 255 -12.39 -1.56 16.31
C THR A 255 -13.44 -2.03 15.31
N LEU A 256 -13.22 -1.69 14.04
CA LEU A 256 -13.91 -2.24 12.88
C LEU A 256 -13.03 -3.31 12.24
N LEU A 257 -13.50 -4.53 12.22
CA LEU A 257 -12.86 -5.67 11.58
C LEU A 257 -13.56 -5.95 10.24
N LEU A 258 -12.87 -5.72 9.15
CA LEU A 258 -13.32 -5.94 7.78
C LEU A 258 -12.67 -7.19 7.20
N SER A 259 -13.44 -7.96 6.44
CA SER A 259 -12.96 -9.19 5.82
C SER A 259 -13.58 -9.41 4.46
N ASP A 260 -12.79 -9.87 3.49
CA ASP A 260 -13.25 -10.24 2.15
C ASP A 260 -13.45 -11.75 2.07
N THR A 261 -14.59 -12.22 1.53
CA THR A 261 -14.84 -13.67 1.39
C THR A 261 -13.89 -14.36 0.40
N GLY A 262 -13.27 -13.62 -0.50
CA GLY A 262 -12.23 -14.12 -1.42
C GLY A 262 -10.82 -14.10 -0.83
N ASP A 263 -10.63 -13.55 0.36
CA ASP A 263 -9.32 -13.48 1.01
C ASP A 263 -8.97 -14.79 1.74
N LYS A 264 -7.69 -15.19 1.64
CA LYS A 264 -7.17 -16.37 2.34
C LYS A 264 -7.21 -16.23 3.86
N VAL A 265 -7.23 -15.01 4.40
CA VAL A 265 -7.31 -14.75 5.84
C VAL A 265 -8.74 -14.58 6.36
N ASN A 266 -9.77 -14.70 5.51
CA ASN A 266 -11.17 -14.60 5.92
C ASN A 266 -11.53 -15.52 7.11
N ALA A 267 -11.06 -16.77 7.08
CA ALA A 267 -11.29 -17.69 8.20
C ALA A 267 -10.61 -17.21 9.49
N ILE A 268 -9.43 -16.58 9.38
CA ILE A 268 -8.70 -16.01 10.52
C ILE A 268 -9.46 -14.82 11.10
N ASP A 269 -10.01 -13.94 10.25
CA ASP A 269 -10.81 -12.81 10.71
C ASP A 269 -12.05 -13.24 11.48
N LYS A 270 -12.70 -14.33 11.07
CA LYS A 270 -13.82 -14.94 11.81
C LYS A 270 -13.39 -15.43 13.20
N GLU A 271 -12.18 -15.96 13.34
CA GLU A 271 -11.65 -16.32 14.66
C GLU A 271 -11.32 -15.08 15.51
N VAL A 272 -10.80 -14.00 14.89
CA VAL A 272 -10.61 -12.72 15.59
C VAL A 272 -11.94 -12.15 16.06
N ALA A 273 -12.98 -12.19 15.22
CA ALA A 273 -14.32 -11.72 15.61
C ALA A 273 -14.92 -12.53 16.78
N LYS A 274 -14.65 -13.83 16.85
CA LYS A 274 -15.03 -14.67 18.01
C LYS A 274 -14.22 -14.33 19.26
N LEU A 275 -12.92 -14.08 19.10
CA LEU A 275 -12.00 -13.72 20.19
C LEU A 275 -12.31 -12.34 20.77
N ARG A 276 -12.75 -11.41 19.93
CA ARG A 276 -13.09 -10.02 20.26
C ARG A 276 -14.52 -9.70 19.78
N PRO A 277 -15.54 -10.18 20.49
CA PRO A 277 -16.95 -9.92 20.13
C PRO A 277 -17.34 -8.45 20.27
N ASP A 278 -16.53 -7.65 20.91
CA ASP A 278 -16.64 -6.19 20.99
C ASP A 278 -16.18 -5.47 19.71
N PHE A 279 -15.43 -6.13 18.84
CA PHE A 279 -15.09 -5.59 17.53
C PHE A 279 -16.31 -5.64 16.60
N LYS A 280 -16.57 -4.55 15.89
CA LYS A 280 -17.60 -4.54 14.85
C LYS A 280 -17.08 -5.31 13.64
N TYR A 281 -17.61 -6.52 13.40
CA TYR A 281 -17.26 -7.33 12.24
C TYR A 281 -18.16 -7.02 11.05
N VAL A 282 -17.56 -6.82 9.87
CA VAL A 282 -18.26 -6.67 8.59
C VAL A 282 -17.54 -7.52 7.54
N GLU A 283 -18.30 -8.36 6.83
CA GLU A 283 -17.81 -9.23 5.78
C GLU A 283 -18.30 -8.75 4.41
N PHE A 284 -17.37 -8.57 3.47
CA PHE A 284 -17.68 -8.30 2.06
C PHE A 284 -17.90 -9.62 1.33
N SER A 285 -19.12 -9.84 0.88
CA SER A 285 -19.56 -11.11 0.27
C SER A 285 -19.33 -11.21 -1.24
N SER A 286 -18.60 -10.26 -1.80
CA SER A 286 -18.35 -10.18 -3.26
C SER A 286 -17.54 -11.35 -3.83
N GLY A 287 -16.89 -12.15 -2.99
CA GLY A 287 -15.92 -13.16 -3.41
C GLY A 287 -14.60 -12.55 -3.90
N ASN A 288 -14.48 -11.23 -3.85
CA ASN A 288 -13.24 -10.52 -4.18
C ASN A 288 -12.24 -10.64 -3.04
N PHE A 289 -11.04 -10.25 -3.36
CA PHE A 289 -9.95 -9.94 -2.47
C PHE A 289 -9.63 -8.45 -2.64
N MET A 290 -9.49 -7.71 -1.55
CA MET A 290 -9.27 -6.25 -1.53
C MET A 290 -10.48 -5.42 -2.05
N GLU A 291 -11.61 -5.49 -1.36
CA GLU A 291 -12.80 -4.68 -1.65
C GLU A 291 -12.48 -3.19 -1.78
N PHE A 292 -11.55 -2.66 -0.97
CA PHE A 292 -11.11 -1.26 -1.01
C PHE A 292 -10.45 -0.85 -2.33
N MET A 293 -9.90 -1.79 -3.12
CA MET A 293 -9.34 -1.52 -4.45
C MET A 293 -10.37 -1.75 -5.56
N THR A 294 -11.20 -2.78 -5.41
CA THR A 294 -12.18 -3.15 -6.43
C THR A 294 -13.46 -2.31 -6.34
N GLN A 295 -13.88 -1.96 -5.12
CA GLN A 295 -15.07 -1.16 -4.83
C GLN A 295 -14.80 -0.09 -3.77
N PRO A 296 -13.91 0.88 -4.04
CA PRO A 296 -13.44 1.86 -3.06
C PRO A 296 -14.56 2.69 -2.44
N LYS A 297 -15.61 3.00 -3.22
CA LYS A 297 -16.77 3.71 -2.72
C LYS A 297 -17.53 2.89 -1.67
N HIS A 298 -17.79 1.62 -1.92
CA HIS A 298 -18.50 0.73 -1.00
C HIS A 298 -17.73 0.55 0.30
N TRP A 299 -16.42 0.33 0.20
CA TRP A 299 -15.55 0.27 1.38
C TRP A 299 -15.61 1.59 2.19
N ALA A 300 -15.52 2.73 1.49
CA ALA A 300 -15.57 4.04 2.12
C ALA A 300 -16.93 4.34 2.75
N ASP A 301 -18.05 3.88 2.17
CA ASP A 301 -19.40 4.02 2.74
C ASP A 301 -19.46 3.36 4.13
N ILE A 302 -18.99 2.12 4.24
CA ILE A 302 -19.01 1.34 5.49
C ILE A 302 -18.11 1.98 6.56
N VAL A 303 -16.89 2.36 6.17
CA VAL A 303 -15.92 2.95 7.11
C VAL A 303 -16.40 4.33 7.57
N ASP A 304 -16.90 5.16 6.66
CA ASP A 304 -17.37 6.50 7.00
C ASP A 304 -18.59 6.47 7.91
N GLU A 305 -19.55 5.58 7.66
CA GLU A 305 -20.72 5.36 8.52
C GLU A 305 -20.29 4.91 9.92
N TRP A 306 -19.40 3.92 10.01
CA TRP A 306 -18.92 3.44 11.31
C TRP A 306 -18.15 4.51 12.07
N LEU A 307 -17.26 5.24 11.43
CA LEU A 307 -16.51 6.33 12.05
C LEU A 307 -17.43 7.46 12.54
N ASN A 308 -18.49 7.80 11.79
CA ASN A 308 -19.46 8.83 12.19
C ASN A 308 -20.25 8.45 13.46
N THR A 309 -20.42 7.17 13.70
CA THR A 309 -21.14 6.66 14.90
C THR A 309 -20.22 6.43 16.09
N THR A 310 -18.94 6.18 15.84
CA THR A 310 -17.96 5.72 16.83
C THR A 310 -17.08 6.86 17.36
N VAL A 311 -16.62 7.74 16.48
CA VAL A 311 -15.72 8.85 16.83
C VAL A 311 -16.55 10.13 17.03
N LYS A 312 -16.47 10.70 18.22
CA LYS A 312 -17.11 12.00 18.50
C LYS A 312 -16.43 13.08 17.64
N ARG A 313 -17.26 13.86 16.94
CA ARG A 313 -16.80 15.00 16.10
C ARG A 313 -16.26 16.13 16.95
#